data_c94cd239bf831a8b99e8d6cc68b1ce1d
#
_entry.id   c94cd239bf831a8b99e8d6cc68b1ce1d
#
_cell.length_a   1.000
_cell.length_b   1.000
_cell.length_c   1.000
_cell.angle_alpha   90.00
_cell.angle_beta   90.00
_cell.angle_gamma   90.00
#
_symmetry.space_group_name_H-M   'P 1'
#
loop_
_entity.id
_entity.type
_entity.pdbx_description
1 polymer ?
#
loop_
_entity_poly.entity_id
_entity_poly.type
_entity_poly.pdbx_seq_one_letter_code
_entity_poly.pdbx_strand_id
1 'polypeptide(L)'
;GIRIIAPIPGKGTIGIEVPNKNPKIVSGQSVIGSKKFQESKYDLPIVLGKTITNEVFMFDLCKMPHVLVAGATGQGKSVGLNAIITSLLYKKHPAELKFVLVDPKKVEFSIYSVIENHFLAKLPDGGEPIITDVTKVVQTLNSVCVEMDTRYDLLKMAHVRNIKEY
;
A
#
# COMPACT_ATOMS: atom_id res chain seq x y z
N GLY A 1 -5.76 22.43 -15.55
CA GLY A 1 -6.45 22.49 -16.83
C GLY A 1 -7.72 21.67 -16.86
N ILE A 2 -8.58 21.94 -17.81
CA ILE A 2 -9.77 21.13 -18.07
C ILE A 2 -9.34 19.84 -18.75
N ARG A 3 -9.88 18.69 -18.32
CA ARG A 3 -9.66 17.39 -18.94
C ARG A 3 -10.96 16.87 -19.54
N ILE A 4 -10.90 16.44 -20.79
CA ILE A 4 -12.04 15.83 -21.48
C ILE A 4 -11.82 14.32 -21.57
N ILE A 5 -12.81 13.55 -21.11
CA ILE A 5 -12.85 12.08 -21.17
C ILE A 5 -13.96 11.73 -22.18
N ALA A 6 -13.55 11.24 -23.36
CA ALA A 6 -14.49 10.92 -24.43
C ALA A 6 -14.08 9.64 -25.15
N PRO A 7 -14.97 8.63 -25.24
CA PRO A 7 -16.19 8.46 -24.44
C PRO A 7 -15.88 8.01 -23.00
N ILE A 8 -16.82 8.19 -22.07
CA ILE A 8 -16.72 7.54 -20.75
C ILE A 8 -16.96 6.05 -20.96
N PRO A 9 -16.01 5.17 -20.54
CA PRO A 9 -16.17 3.73 -20.71
C PRO A 9 -17.49 3.21 -20.10
N GLY A 10 -18.27 2.50 -20.92
CA GLY A 10 -19.55 1.90 -20.50
C GLY A 10 -20.76 2.84 -20.42
N LYS A 11 -20.62 4.13 -20.74
CA LYS A 11 -21.73 5.09 -20.61
C LYS A 11 -22.13 5.83 -21.92
N GLY A 12 -21.33 5.78 -22.97
CA GLY A 12 -21.60 6.45 -24.24
C GLY A 12 -21.74 7.99 -24.13
N THR A 13 -21.24 8.58 -23.04
CA THR A 13 -21.28 10.01 -22.75
C THR A 13 -19.88 10.60 -22.70
N ILE A 14 -19.77 11.93 -22.80
CA ILE A 14 -18.51 12.66 -22.64
C ILE A 14 -18.43 13.22 -21.23
N GLY A 15 -17.28 13.01 -20.55
CA GLY A 15 -16.98 13.62 -19.26
C GLY A 15 -16.11 14.85 -19.42
N ILE A 16 -16.41 15.91 -18.70
CA ILE A 16 -15.58 17.11 -18.60
C ILE A 16 -15.19 17.28 -17.14
N GLU A 17 -13.89 17.13 -16.85
CA GLU A 17 -13.34 17.36 -15.52
C GLU A 17 -12.82 18.80 -15.43
N VAL A 18 -13.37 19.56 -14.50
CA VAL A 18 -12.94 20.93 -14.20
C VAL A 18 -12.35 20.94 -12.79
N PRO A 19 -11.09 21.36 -12.60
CA PRO A 19 -10.50 21.43 -11.27
C PRO A 19 -11.26 22.39 -10.36
N ASN A 20 -11.44 21.98 -9.10
CA ASN A 20 -12.07 22.84 -8.11
C ASN A 20 -11.22 24.08 -7.84
N LYS A 21 -11.83 25.25 -7.77
CA LYS A 21 -11.15 26.49 -7.40
C LYS A 21 -10.55 26.42 -5.98
N ASN A 22 -11.27 25.77 -5.06
CA ASN A 22 -10.86 25.53 -3.68
C ASN A 22 -10.97 24.04 -3.36
N PRO A 23 -9.95 23.22 -3.68
CA PRO A 23 -10.00 21.80 -3.40
C PRO A 23 -10.00 21.53 -1.90
N LYS A 24 -10.86 20.62 -1.43
CA LYS A 24 -10.90 20.19 -0.04
C LYS A 24 -9.98 18.98 0.17
N ILE A 25 -9.24 18.99 1.27
CA ILE A 25 -8.43 17.84 1.69
C ILE A 25 -9.35 16.78 2.32
N VAL A 26 -9.23 15.55 1.87
CA VAL A 26 -9.91 14.40 2.49
C VAL A 26 -9.04 13.87 3.62
N SER A 27 -9.55 13.93 4.85
CA SER A 27 -8.84 13.40 6.01
C SER A 27 -8.72 11.88 5.95
N GLY A 28 -7.51 11.33 6.17
CA GLY A 28 -7.25 9.89 6.29
C GLY A 28 -8.11 9.24 7.37
N GLN A 29 -8.28 9.90 8.52
CA GLN A 29 -9.13 9.44 9.60
C GLN A 29 -10.59 9.24 9.15
N SER A 30 -11.14 10.14 8.33
CA SER A 30 -12.51 10.06 7.85
C SER A 30 -12.77 8.87 6.92
N VAL A 31 -11.77 8.48 6.13
CA VAL A 31 -11.90 7.34 5.20
C VAL A 31 -11.58 6.01 5.86
N ILE A 32 -10.59 5.96 6.76
CA ILE A 32 -10.26 4.78 7.57
C ILE A 32 -11.40 4.47 8.54
N GLY A 33 -12.00 5.48 9.18
CA GLY A 33 -13.17 5.33 10.06
C GLY A 33 -14.48 5.03 9.34
N SER A 34 -14.51 5.02 8.00
CA SER A 34 -15.72 4.75 7.25
C SER A 34 -16.20 3.30 7.43
N LYS A 35 -17.53 3.12 7.46
CA LYS A 35 -18.15 1.79 7.53
C LYS A 35 -17.65 0.87 6.41
N LYS A 36 -17.49 1.40 5.19
CA LYS A 36 -16.98 0.67 4.03
C LYS A 36 -15.60 0.07 4.27
N PHE A 37 -14.69 0.81 4.90
CA PHE A 37 -13.36 0.31 5.23
C PHE A 37 -13.39 -0.65 6.42
N GLN A 38 -14.08 -0.29 7.50
CA GLN A 38 -14.14 -1.09 8.74
C GLN A 38 -14.75 -2.47 8.52
N GLU A 39 -15.83 -2.57 7.73
CA GLU A 39 -16.53 -3.82 7.43
C GLU A 39 -15.99 -4.55 6.19
N SER A 40 -14.91 -4.04 5.57
CA SER A 40 -14.32 -4.66 4.39
C SER A 40 -13.81 -6.06 4.67
N LYS A 41 -14.16 -6.98 3.76
CA LYS A 41 -13.68 -8.38 3.74
C LYS A 41 -12.43 -8.58 2.89
N TYR A 42 -11.79 -7.50 2.43
CA TYR A 42 -10.55 -7.59 1.68
C TYR A 42 -9.42 -8.10 2.57
N ASP A 43 -8.54 -8.89 1.99
CA ASP A 43 -7.38 -9.42 2.72
C ASP A 43 -6.37 -8.32 3.07
N LEU A 44 -6.08 -7.43 2.13
CA LEU A 44 -5.23 -6.26 2.36
C LEU A 44 -5.93 -4.97 1.85
N PRO A 45 -6.91 -4.44 2.61
CA PRO A 45 -7.67 -3.27 2.18
C PRO A 45 -6.83 -1.99 2.23
N ILE A 46 -6.78 -1.30 1.11
CA ILE A 46 -6.16 0.01 0.98
C ILE A 46 -7.25 1.05 0.72
N VAL A 47 -7.23 2.14 1.47
CA VAL A 47 -8.08 3.31 1.22
C VAL A 47 -7.22 4.50 0.83
N LEU A 48 -7.51 5.11 -0.33
CA LEU A 48 -6.71 6.25 -0.84
C LEU A 48 -7.42 7.60 -0.66
N GLY A 49 -8.73 7.60 -0.47
CA GLY A 49 -9.48 8.85 -0.39
C GLY A 49 -10.93 8.68 -0.82
N LYS A 50 -11.45 9.69 -1.50
CA LYS A 50 -12.81 9.70 -2.02
C LYS A 50 -12.84 9.99 -3.51
N THR A 51 -13.82 9.42 -4.19
CA THR A 51 -14.14 9.73 -5.60
C THR A 51 -14.78 11.11 -5.74
N ILE A 52 -14.94 11.55 -6.98
CA ILE A 52 -15.68 12.80 -7.29
C ILE A 52 -17.16 12.74 -6.85
N THR A 53 -17.72 11.55 -6.66
CA THR A 53 -19.07 11.31 -6.12
C THR A 53 -19.09 11.23 -4.59
N ASN A 54 -17.98 11.60 -3.92
CA ASN A 54 -17.81 11.57 -2.46
C ASN A 54 -17.84 10.16 -1.83
N GLU A 55 -17.71 9.11 -2.63
CA GLU A 55 -17.63 7.75 -2.15
C GLU A 55 -16.20 7.38 -1.76
N VAL A 56 -16.03 6.59 -0.69
CA VAL A 56 -14.71 6.08 -0.28
C VAL A 56 -14.15 5.17 -1.36
N PHE A 57 -12.97 5.52 -1.88
CA PHE A 57 -12.22 4.72 -2.84
C PHE A 57 -11.26 3.79 -2.11
N MET A 58 -11.45 2.49 -2.32
CA MET A 58 -10.62 1.45 -1.72
C MET A 58 -10.48 0.24 -2.64
N PHE A 59 -9.40 -0.51 -2.48
CA PHE A 59 -9.12 -1.74 -3.22
C PHE A 59 -8.39 -2.76 -2.33
N ASP A 60 -8.32 -3.99 -2.81
CA ASP A 60 -7.58 -5.08 -2.17
C ASP A 60 -6.18 -5.19 -2.79
N LEU A 61 -5.13 -4.95 -2.01
CA LEU A 61 -3.75 -5.05 -2.49
C LEU A 61 -3.38 -6.49 -2.87
N CYS A 62 -4.01 -7.51 -2.29
CA CYS A 62 -3.79 -8.90 -2.68
C CYS A 62 -4.16 -9.18 -4.14
N LYS A 63 -5.11 -8.42 -4.70
CA LYS A 63 -5.50 -8.52 -6.11
C LYS A 63 -4.61 -7.71 -7.06
N MET A 64 -3.70 -6.94 -6.50
CA MET A 64 -2.75 -6.07 -7.20
C MET A 64 -1.36 -6.28 -6.61
N PRO A 65 -0.74 -7.47 -6.83
CA PRO A 65 0.51 -7.88 -6.14
C PRO A 65 1.69 -6.95 -6.45
N HIS A 66 1.64 -6.23 -7.57
CA HIS A 66 2.63 -5.24 -7.96
C HIS A 66 1.93 -3.93 -8.31
N VAL A 67 2.29 -2.85 -7.60
CA VAL A 67 1.70 -1.53 -7.80
C VAL A 67 2.79 -0.51 -8.04
N LEU A 68 2.68 0.25 -9.12
CA LEU A 68 3.50 1.42 -9.37
C LEU A 68 2.72 2.69 -9.02
N VAL A 69 3.24 3.47 -8.08
CA VAL A 69 2.70 4.79 -7.72
C VAL A 69 3.63 5.86 -8.29
N ALA A 70 3.16 6.58 -9.28
CA ALA A 70 3.92 7.62 -9.95
C ALA A 70 3.24 8.98 -9.85
N GLY A 71 4.04 10.03 -9.79
CA GLY A 71 3.56 11.42 -9.75
C GLY A 71 4.72 12.39 -9.71
N ALA A 72 4.54 13.57 -10.30
CA ALA A 72 5.50 14.65 -10.21
C ALA A 72 5.61 15.16 -8.75
N THR A 73 6.65 15.94 -8.47
CA THR A 73 6.84 16.57 -7.16
C THR A 73 5.59 17.38 -6.76
N GLY A 74 5.12 17.19 -5.53
CA GLY A 74 3.91 17.87 -5.02
C GLY A 74 2.58 17.26 -5.45
N GLN A 75 2.57 16.19 -6.25
CA GLN A 75 1.33 15.55 -6.71
C GLN A 75 0.78 14.46 -5.76
N GLY A 76 1.34 14.36 -4.55
CA GLY A 76 0.80 13.50 -3.50
C GLY A 76 1.29 12.05 -3.52
N LYS A 77 2.36 11.70 -4.28
CA LYS A 77 2.93 10.34 -4.29
C LYS A 77 3.24 9.83 -2.88
N SER A 78 3.98 10.60 -2.09
CA SER A 78 4.34 10.23 -0.70
C SER A 78 3.09 10.13 0.20
N VAL A 79 2.10 11.00 -0.01
CA VAL A 79 0.81 10.92 0.69
C VAL A 79 0.08 9.63 0.35
N GLY A 80 0.07 9.23 -0.93
CA GLY A 80 -0.51 7.96 -1.39
C GLY A 80 0.19 6.75 -0.77
N LEU A 81 1.53 6.74 -0.73
CA LEU A 81 2.30 5.65 -0.10
C LEU A 81 2.02 5.57 1.41
N ASN A 82 1.96 6.73 2.10
CA ASN A 82 1.59 6.78 3.51
C ASN A 82 0.14 6.30 3.74
N ALA A 83 -0.80 6.61 2.85
CA ALA A 83 -2.17 6.12 2.93
C ALA A 83 -2.23 4.58 2.81
N ILE A 84 -1.41 3.98 1.94
CA ILE A 84 -1.27 2.52 1.80
C ILE A 84 -0.78 1.91 3.11
N ILE A 85 0.36 2.37 3.63
CA ILE A 85 0.94 1.83 4.87
C ILE A 85 -0.04 2.00 6.03
N THR A 86 -0.61 3.19 6.20
CA THR A 86 -1.54 3.49 7.29
C THR A 86 -2.79 2.62 7.21
N SER A 87 -3.37 2.41 6.01
CA SER A 87 -4.52 1.52 5.84
C SER A 87 -4.23 0.12 6.37
N LEU A 88 -3.07 -0.43 6.05
CA LEU A 88 -2.66 -1.76 6.49
C LEU A 88 -2.38 -1.84 8.00
N LEU A 89 -1.74 -0.81 8.57
CA LEU A 89 -1.50 -0.73 10.02
C LEU A 89 -2.80 -0.69 10.83
N TYR A 90 -3.85 -0.07 10.32
CA TYR A 90 -5.15 -0.03 10.97
C TYR A 90 -5.98 -1.31 10.80
N LYS A 91 -5.64 -2.15 9.84
CA LYS A 91 -6.47 -3.32 9.50
C LYS A 91 -5.82 -4.65 9.87
N LYS A 92 -4.50 -4.72 9.95
CA LYS A 92 -3.75 -5.96 10.13
C LYS A 92 -2.98 -6.00 11.44
N HIS A 93 -2.90 -7.19 12.01
CA HIS A 93 -2.06 -7.46 13.16
C HIS A 93 -0.61 -7.74 12.72
N PRO A 94 0.42 -7.41 13.52
CA PRO A 94 1.83 -7.70 13.18
C PRO A 94 2.15 -9.18 12.92
N ALA A 95 1.34 -10.09 13.44
CA ALA A 95 1.47 -11.52 13.16
C ALA A 95 1.01 -11.92 11.75
N GLU A 96 0.17 -11.09 11.11
CA GLU A 96 -0.39 -11.34 9.78
C GLU A 96 0.34 -10.58 8.67
N LEU A 97 1.04 -9.49 9.03
CA LEU A 97 1.66 -8.60 8.06
C LEU A 97 3.00 -8.07 8.57
N LYS A 98 3.98 -8.11 7.71
CA LYS A 98 5.26 -7.41 7.89
C LYS A 98 5.57 -6.53 6.68
N PHE A 99 6.22 -5.41 6.94
CA PHE A 99 6.72 -4.50 5.90
C PHE A 99 8.23 -4.62 5.77
N VAL A 100 8.70 -4.59 4.54
CA VAL A 100 10.08 -4.29 4.18
C VAL A 100 10.07 -2.91 3.55
N LEU A 101 10.64 -1.91 4.23
CA LEU A 101 10.64 -0.53 3.76
C LEU A 101 12.03 -0.14 3.26
N VAL A 102 12.08 0.36 2.03
CA VAL A 102 13.29 0.86 1.38
C VAL A 102 13.10 2.33 1.07
N ASP A 103 13.96 3.20 1.64
CA ASP A 103 13.91 4.65 1.47
C ASP A 103 15.31 5.21 1.14
N PRO A 104 15.71 5.19 -0.14
CA PRO A 104 17.02 5.71 -0.54
C PRO A 104 17.21 7.21 -0.24
N LYS A 105 16.12 7.94 -0.11
CA LYS A 105 16.14 9.39 0.21
C LYS A 105 16.21 9.70 1.68
N LYS A 106 15.95 8.74 2.56
CA LYS A 106 15.99 8.84 4.04
C LYS A 106 14.98 9.82 4.65
N VAL A 107 13.95 10.22 3.92
CA VAL A 107 13.02 11.27 4.35
C VAL A 107 11.54 10.91 4.22
N GLU A 108 11.21 9.84 3.50
CA GLU A 108 9.80 9.50 3.23
C GLU A 108 9.21 8.56 4.29
N PHE A 109 9.98 7.60 4.80
CA PHE A 109 9.49 6.54 5.69
C PHE A 109 10.08 6.54 7.09
N SER A 110 10.96 7.49 7.44
CA SER A 110 11.60 7.55 8.76
C SER A 110 10.62 7.56 9.94
N ILE A 111 9.41 8.10 9.75
CA ILE A 111 8.33 8.08 10.75
C ILE A 111 7.91 6.67 11.16
N TYR A 112 8.10 5.67 10.30
CA TYR A 112 7.74 4.28 10.57
C TYR A 112 8.81 3.51 11.36
N SER A 113 9.94 4.09 11.70
CA SER A 113 10.94 3.45 12.56
C SER A 113 10.37 3.03 13.92
N VAL A 114 9.36 3.76 14.42
CA VAL A 114 8.70 3.46 15.70
C VAL A 114 7.97 2.12 15.74
N ILE A 115 7.64 1.54 14.58
CA ILE A 115 6.98 0.23 14.48
C ILE A 115 7.96 -0.92 14.19
N GLU A 116 9.26 -0.69 14.36
CA GLU A 116 10.34 -1.66 14.07
C GLU A 116 10.07 -3.03 14.68
N ASN A 117 9.80 -3.09 15.96
CA ASN A 117 9.65 -4.33 16.69
C ASN A 117 8.33 -5.08 16.43
N HIS A 118 7.40 -4.46 15.72
CA HIS A 118 6.07 -5.00 15.48
C HIS A 118 5.85 -5.35 14.00
N PHE A 119 5.99 -4.36 13.12
CA PHE A 119 5.58 -4.50 11.73
C PHE A 119 6.74 -4.57 10.73
N LEU A 120 7.97 -4.19 11.10
CA LEU A 120 9.07 -4.22 10.14
C LEU A 120 9.79 -5.56 10.12
N ALA A 121 10.06 -6.06 8.91
CA ALA A 121 11.00 -7.14 8.67
C ALA A 121 12.33 -6.55 8.17
N LYS A 122 13.44 -6.97 8.77
CA LYS A 122 14.78 -6.51 8.44
C LYS A 122 15.77 -7.66 8.46
N LEU A 123 16.96 -7.44 7.92
CA LEU A 123 18.06 -8.40 8.00
C LEU A 123 18.49 -8.59 9.46
N PRO A 124 18.96 -9.81 9.82
CA PRO A 124 19.34 -10.12 11.20
C PRO A 124 20.66 -9.45 11.65
N ASP A 125 21.34 -8.74 10.78
CA ASP A 125 22.62 -8.07 11.04
C ASP A 125 22.55 -6.83 11.96
N GLY A 126 21.36 -6.52 12.51
CA GLY A 126 21.15 -5.36 13.38
C GLY A 126 21.12 -4.02 12.65
N GLY A 127 20.92 -4.01 11.32
CA GLY A 127 20.83 -2.82 10.51
C GLY A 127 19.62 -1.92 10.82
N GLU A 128 19.59 -0.77 10.16
CA GLU A 128 18.48 0.20 10.27
C GLU A 128 17.15 -0.46 9.93
N PRO A 129 16.05 -0.12 10.64
CA PRO A 129 14.72 -0.71 10.42
C PRO A 129 14.15 -0.36 9.04
N ILE A 130 14.57 0.77 8.48
CA ILE A 130 14.25 1.23 7.13
C ILE A 130 15.54 1.23 6.33
N ILE A 131 15.53 0.52 5.20
CA ILE A 131 16.74 0.26 4.43
C ILE A 131 17.04 1.46 3.55
N THR A 132 18.21 2.05 3.74
CA THR A 132 18.65 3.26 3.02
C THR A 132 19.86 3.01 2.10
N ASP A 133 20.63 1.98 2.36
CA ASP A 133 21.83 1.60 1.61
C ASP A 133 21.50 0.63 0.47
N VAL A 134 21.99 0.92 -0.74
CA VAL A 134 21.70 0.14 -1.95
C VAL A 134 22.18 -1.31 -1.84
N THR A 135 23.35 -1.54 -1.22
CA THR A 135 23.88 -2.89 -1.04
C THR A 135 22.97 -3.72 -0.14
N LYS A 136 22.47 -3.11 0.95
CA LYS A 136 21.51 -3.74 1.84
C LYS A 136 20.15 -3.97 1.18
N VAL A 137 19.73 -3.13 0.25
CA VAL A 137 18.51 -3.37 -0.56
C VAL A 137 18.63 -4.67 -1.33
N VAL A 138 19.75 -4.88 -2.04
CA VAL A 138 19.98 -6.13 -2.79
C VAL A 138 19.98 -7.35 -1.88
N GLN A 139 20.67 -7.28 -0.75
CA GLN A 139 20.69 -8.36 0.25
C GLN A 139 19.29 -8.68 0.77
N THR A 140 18.51 -7.64 1.08
CA THR A 140 17.13 -7.79 1.57
C THR A 140 16.22 -8.41 0.53
N LEU A 141 16.32 -7.99 -0.73
CA LEU A 141 15.53 -8.59 -1.83
C LEU A 141 15.88 -10.06 -2.02
N ASN A 142 17.16 -10.42 -1.93
CA ASN A 142 17.58 -11.83 -1.98
C ASN A 142 16.98 -12.62 -0.80
N SER A 143 16.99 -12.07 0.42
CA SER A 143 16.37 -12.70 1.58
C SER A 143 14.85 -12.87 1.42
N VAL A 144 14.16 -11.92 0.81
CA VAL A 144 12.72 -12.04 0.49
C VAL A 144 12.47 -13.16 -0.53
N CYS A 145 13.36 -13.34 -1.52
CA CYS A 145 13.26 -14.45 -2.45
C CYS A 145 13.43 -15.80 -1.73
N VAL A 146 14.42 -15.92 -0.82
CA VAL A 146 14.62 -17.14 -0.02
C VAL A 146 13.39 -17.41 0.87
N GLU A 147 12.83 -16.39 1.51
CA GLU A 147 11.62 -16.51 2.32
C GLU A 147 10.43 -17.00 1.46
N MET A 148 10.28 -16.46 0.25
CA MET A 148 9.26 -16.90 -0.70
C MET A 148 9.40 -18.38 -1.03
N ASP A 149 10.60 -18.84 -1.35
CA ASP A 149 10.85 -20.24 -1.67
C ASP A 149 10.57 -21.16 -0.47
N THR A 150 10.97 -20.73 0.73
CA THR A 150 10.66 -21.43 1.97
C THR A 150 9.16 -21.60 2.18
N ARG A 151 8.37 -20.55 1.92
CA ARG A 151 6.90 -20.62 1.99
C ARG A 151 6.30 -21.54 0.95
N TYR A 152 6.84 -21.57 -0.27
CA TYR A 152 6.40 -22.55 -1.29
C TYR A 152 6.69 -23.99 -0.87
N ASP A 153 7.82 -24.25 -0.23
CA ASP A 153 8.13 -25.58 0.32
C ASP A 153 7.16 -25.99 1.43
N LEU A 154 6.78 -25.06 2.33
CA LEU A 154 5.76 -25.32 3.34
C LEU A 154 4.39 -25.67 2.71
N LEU A 155 3.95 -24.88 1.75
CA LEU A 155 2.69 -25.14 1.02
C LEU A 155 2.74 -26.49 0.30
N LYS A 156 3.86 -26.84 -0.32
CA LYS A 156 4.10 -28.12 -0.97
C LYS A 156 4.01 -29.28 0.01
N MET A 157 4.68 -29.17 1.19
CA MET A 157 4.59 -30.21 2.23
C MET A 157 3.19 -30.38 2.79
N ALA A 158 2.42 -29.30 2.89
CA ALA A 158 1.03 -29.33 3.34
C ALA A 158 0.03 -29.74 2.24
N HIS A 159 0.50 -29.94 1.00
CA HIS A 159 -0.34 -30.24 -0.16
C HIS A 159 -1.45 -29.20 -0.45
N VAL A 160 -1.15 -27.91 -0.16
CA VAL A 160 -2.07 -26.78 -0.38
C VAL A 160 -1.48 -25.77 -1.37
N ARG A 161 -2.31 -24.85 -1.88
CA ARG A 161 -1.91 -23.91 -2.94
C ARG A 161 -1.67 -22.49 -2.45
N ASN A 162 -2.22 -22.15 -1.30
CA ASN A 162 -2.17 -20.77 -0.77
C ASN A 162 -2.32 -20.78 0.74
N ILE A 163 -2.07 -19.62 1.35
CA ILE A 163 -2.11 -19.44 2.81
C ILE A 163 -3.49 -19.68 3.43
N LYS A 164 -4.60 -19.55 2.66
CA LYS A 164 -5.96 -19.77 3.21
C LYS A 164 -6.29 -21.25 3.32
N GLU A 165 -5.65 -22.07 2.50
CA GLU A 165 -5.77 -23.53 2.54
C GLU A 165 -4.80 -24.15 3.56
N TYR A 166 -3.67 -23.45 3.85
CA TYR A 166 -2.68 -23.85 4.84
C TYR A 166 -3.22 -23.67 6.27
#